data_48b5de7b58d799b0593091bec0983c22
#
_entry.id   48b5de7b58d799b0593091bec0983c22
#
_cell.length_a   1.000
_cell.length_b   1.000
_cell.length_c   1.000
_cell.angle_alpha   90.00
_cell.angle_beta   90.00
_cell.angle_gamma   90.00
#
_symmetry.space_group_name_H-M   'P 1'
#
loop_
_entity.id
_entity.type
_entity.pdbx_description
1 polymer ?
#
loop_
_entity_poly.entity_id
_entity_poly.type
_entity_poly.pdbx_seq_one_letter_code
_entity_poly.pdbx_strand_id
1 'polypeptide(L)'
;MRHGKKFNHLGRQHSHREAMLSNMSSSLILHKRISTTVAKAKALRKYVEPLITRSKDDSTHSRRTVFSYLQNKLAVAELFREVAPKIADRPGGYTRIIRLENRPGDNAEMCMMELVDFNLIYGVDGKESPAKKAKGTRRKSTTKKLAGTTTDGEADATVSEVKKKPAKKTDSKEAPKKTKSKKSDSTDEKE
;
A
#
# COMPACT_ATOMS: atom_id res chain seq x y z
N MET A 1 -0.40 42.75 -8.16
CA MET A 1 -1.25 41.54 -7.91
C MET A 1 -0.75 40.38 -8.75
N ARG A 2 -0.76 39.12 -8.22
CA ARG A 2 -0.38 37.94 -8.98
C ARG A 2 -1.65 37.21 -9.47
N HIS A 3 -2.00 37.41 -10.71
CA HIS A 3 -3.11 36.72 -11.37
C HIS A 3 -2.61 35.42 -12.02
N GLY A 4 -3.50 34.44 -12.23
CA GLY A 4 -3.20 33.21 -12.99
C GLY A 4 -2.22 32.22 -12.37
N LYS A 5 -1.99 32.25 -11.06
CA LYS A 5 -1.10 31.30 -10.37
C LYS A 5 -1.68 29.90 -10.37
N LYS A 6 -1.17 29.05 -11.26
CA LYS A 6 -1.66 27.66 -11.47
C LYS A 6 -1.15 26.64 -10.44
N PHE A 7 -0.05 26.92 -9.73
CA PHE A 7 0.59 25.99 -8.80
C PHE A 7 1.05 26.69 -7.52
N ASN A 8 1.11 25.91 -6.42
CA ASN A 8 1.57 26.40 -5.14
C ASN A 8 3.10 26.18 -5.02
N HIS A 9 3.84 27.23 -4.67
CA HIS A 9 5.29 27.15 -4.50
C HIS A 9 5.71 26.43 -3.21
N LEU A 10 4.85 26.34 -2.19
CA LEU A 10 5.11 25.69 -0.90
C LEU A 10 6.37 26.22 -0.19
N GLY A 11 6.76 27.49 -0.43
CA GLY A 11 7.98 28.06 0.11
C GLY A 11 9.28 27.42 -0.40
N ARG A 12 9.26 26.76 -1.60
CA ARG A 12 10.37 26.01 -2.15
C ARG A 12 10.75 26.44 -3.55
N GLN A 13 12.02 26.28 -3.89
CA GLN A 13 12.52 26.37 -5.27
C GLN A 13 11.98 25.23 -6.13
N HIS A 14 12.06 25.36 -7.45
CA HIS A 14 11.49 24.42 -8.40
C HIS A 14 11.98 22.99 -8.20
N SER A 15 13.28 22.78 -8.22
CA SER A 15 13.89 21.44 -8.08
C SER A 15 13.56 20.76 -6.75
N HIS A 16 13.64 21.50 -5.63
CA HIS A 16 13.26 20.98 -4.32
C HIS A 16 11.77 20.61 -4.24
N ARG A 17 10.89 21.41 -4.85
CA ARG A 17 9.45 21.11 -4.88
C ARG A 17 9.16 19.88 -5.71
N GLU A 18 9.80 19.73 -6.86
CA GLU A 18 9.65 18.58 -7.74
C GLU A 18 10.12 17.29 -7.07
N ALA A 19 11.32 17.29 -6.50
CA ALA A 19 11.85 16.15 -5.74
C ALA A 19 10.96 15.77 -4.54
N MET A 20 10.44 16.77 -3.81
CA MET A 20 9.50 16.52 -2.71
C MET A 20 8.21 15.87 -3.21
N LEU A 21 7.61 16.35 -4.29
CA LEU A 21 6.38 15.77 -4.84
C LEU A 21 6.60 14.36 -5.40
N SER A 22 7.74 14.10 -6.05
CA SER A 22 8.14 12.78 -6.51
C SER A 22 8.26 11.78 -5.36
N ASN A 23 8.99 12.14 -4.28
CA ASN A 23 9.14 11.30 -3.11
C ASN A 23 7.81 11.04 -2.38
N MET A 24 6.98 12.07 -2.21
CA MET A 24 5.65 11.91 -1.61
C MET A 24 4.72 11.04 -2.47
N SER A 25 4.81 11.15 -3.80
CA SER A 25 4.05 10.29 -4.73
C SER A 25 4.46 8.83 -4.61
N SER A 26 5.76 8.56 -4.57
CA SER A 26 6.29 7.22 -4.36
C SER A 26 5.83 6.63 -3.04
N SER A 27 5.87 7.42 -1.96
CA SER A 27 5.37 6.99 -0.63
C SER A 27 3.86 6.72 -0.66
N LEU A 28 3.06 7.56 -1.33
CA LEU A 28 1.62 7.34 -1.45
C LEU A 28 1.29 6.05 -2.20
N ILE A 29 2.00 5.74 -3.27
CA ILE A 29 1.81 4.53 -4.07
C ILE A 29 2.17 3.28 -3.25
N LEU A 30 3.28 3.30 -2.52
CA LEU A 30 3.75 2.17 -1.72
C LEU A 30 2.85 1.92 -0.50
N HIS A 31 2.54 2.96 0.25
CA HIS A 31 1.79 2.85 1.51
C HIS A 31 0.28 3.04 1.37
N LYS A 32 -0.21 3.44 0.17
CA LYS A 32 -1.63 3.68 -0.13
C LYS A 32 -2.24 4.88 0.64
N ARG A 33 -1.62 5.32 1.73
CA ARG A 33 -2.01 6.50 2.53
C ARG A 33 -0.79 7.17 3.16
N ILE A 34 -0.81 8.50 3.26
CA ILE A 34 0.24 9.29 3.90
C ILE A 34 -0.37 10.45 4.70
N SER A 35 0.27 10.82 5.83
CA SER A 35 -0.07 12.03 6.59
C SER A 35 0.81 13.19 6.16
N THR A 36 0.20 14.34 5.89
CA THR A 36 0.93 15.53 5.44
C THR A 36 0.10 16.80 5.70
N THR A 37 0.64 17.97 5.34
CA THR A 37 -0.14 19.21 5.44
C THR A 37 -1.10 19.37 4.27
N VAL A 38 -2.24 20.02 4.49
CA VAL A 38 -3.29 20.23 3.48
C VAL A 38 -2.76 20.90 2.22
N ALA A 39 -1.85 21.89 2.37
CA ALA A 39 -1.25 22.57 1.23
C ALA A 39 -0.41 21.63 0.34
N LYS A 40 0.39 20.75 0.97
CA LYS A 40 1.19 19.73 0.25
C LYS A 40 0.29 18.71 -0.43
N ALA A 41 -0.73 18.19 0.26
CA ALA A 41 -1.68 17.23 -0.31
C ALA A 41 -2.41 17.79 -1.54
N LYS A 42 -2.86 19.05 -1.50
CA LYS A 42 -3.49 19.71 -2.66
C LYS A 42 -2.53 19.84 -3.85
N ALA A 43 -1.25 20.11 -3.61
CA ALA A 43 -0.24 20.13 -4.67
C ALA A 43 0.07 18.72 -5.19
N LEU A 44 0.19 17.75 -4.29
CA LEU A 44 0.45 16.35 -4.61
C LEU A 44 -0.65 15.74 -5.47
N ARG A 45 -1.92 16.03 -5.20
CA ARG A 45 -3.05 15.58 -6.04
C ARG A 45 -2.83 15.90 -7.50
N LYS A 46 -2.49 17.16 -7.82
CA LYS A 46 -2.23 17.58 -9.20
C LYS A 46 -1.06 16.88 -9.86
N TYR A 47 -0.11 16.38 -9.07
CA TYR A 47 1.06 15.67 -9.54
C TYR A 47 0.79 14.17 -9.75
N VAL A 48 0.10 13.53 -8.80
CA VAL A 48 -0.12 12.08 -8.78
C VAL A 48 -1.24 11.64 -9.72
N GLU A 49 -2.36 12.35 -9.79
CA GLU A 49 -3.52 11.90 -10.57
C GLU A 49 -3.22 11.69 -12.06
N PRO A 50 -2.43 12.54 -12.75
CA PRO A 50 -2.04 12.27 -14.13
C PRO A 50 -1.17 11.02 -14.29
N LEU A 51 -0.31 10.71 -13.29
CA LEU A 51 0.52 9.50 -13.31
C LEU A 51 -0.34 8.24 -13.13
N ILE A 52 -1.33 8.30 -12.25
CA ILE A 52 -2.30 7.23 -12.04
C ILE A 52 -3.16 7.02 -13.30
N THR A 53 -3.65 8.08 -13.92
CA THR A 53 -4.39 7.96 -15.19
C THR A 53 -3.54 7.27 -16.26
N ARG A 54 -2.27 7.63 -16.38
CA ARG A 54 -1.34 7.04 -17.34
C ARG A 54 -1.03 5.57 -17.07
N SER A 55 -1.12 5.13 -15.82
CA SER A 55 -0.88 3.75 -15.44
C SER A 55 -1.98 2.78 -15.86
N LYS A 56 -3.13 3.25 -16.30
CA LYS A 56 -4.19 2.39 -16.85
C LYS A 56 -3.76 1.70 -18.16
N ASP A 57 -2.94 2.38 -18.94
CA ASP A 57 -2.36 1.83 -20.16
C ASP A 57 -1.01 1.21 -19.85
N ASP A 58 -0.94 -0.11 -19.72
CA ASP A 58 0.30 -0.82 -19.40
C ASP A 58 1.17 -1.00 -20.66
N SER A 59 1.71 0.11 -21.14
CA SER A 59 2.69 0.11 -22.23
C SER A 59 4.09 0.42 -21.71
N THR A 60 5.11 -0.03 -22.44
CA THR A 60 6.52 0.30 -22.13
C THR A 60 6.76 1.81 -22.12
N HIS A 61 6.07 2.54 -22.98
CA HIS A 61 6.12 4.00 -23.03
C HIS A 61 5.53 4.62 -21.76
N SER A 62 4.34 4.16 -21.32
CA SER A 62 3.71 4.62 -20.08
C SER A 62 4.60 4.37 -18.88
N ARG A 63 5.17 3.17 -18.75
CA ARG A 63 6.12 2.82 -17.68
C ARG A 63 7.35 3.71 -17.67
N ARG A 64 7.98 3.97 -18.82
CA ARG A 64 9.13 4.88 -18.94
C ARG A 64 8.77 6.30 -18.53
N THR A 65 7.62 6.80 -18.98
CA THR A 65 7.17 8.15 -18.63
C THR A 65 6.87 8.27 -17.14
N VAL A 66 6.16 7.32 -16.53
CA VAL A 66 5.91 7.33 -15.09
C VAL A 66 7.22 7.23 -14.30
N PHE A 67 8.17 6.41 -14.76
CA PHE A 67 9.48 6.30 -14.12
C PHE A 67 10.27 7.60 -14.18
N SER A 68 10.19 8.38 -15.26
CA SER A 68 10.88 9.67 -15.35
C SER A 68 10.42 10.68 -14.30
N TYR A 69 9.15 10.58 -13.87
CA TYR A 69 8.60 11.44 -12.80
C TYR A 69 8.87 10.90 -11.39
N LEU A 70 8.74 9.59 -11.17
CA LEU A 70 8.86 8.98 -9.83
C LEU A 70 10.30 8.62 -9.46
N GLN A 71 11.11 8.23 -10.44
CA GLN A 71 12.50 7.76 -10.28
C GLN A 71 12.69 6.63 -9.24
N ASN A 72 11.62 5.92 -8.93
CA ASN A 72 11.58 4.81 -7.99
C ASN A 72 11.00 3.56 -8.66
N LYS A 73 11.84 2.54 -8.84
CA LYS A 73 11.46 1.28 -9.51
C LYS A 73 10.35 0.53 -8.76
N LEU A 74 10.42 0.50 -7.42
CA LEU A 74 9.44 -0.20 -6.59
C LEU A 74 8.07 0.47 -6.68
N ALA A 75 8.01 1.80 -6.59
CA ALA A 75 6.76 2.54 -6.72
C ALA A 75 6.12 2.37 -8.10
N VAL A 76 6.93 2.34 -9.18
CA VAL A 76 6.41 2.08 -10.52
C VAL A 76 5.88 0.66 -10.63
N ALA A 77 6.62 -0.35 -10.17
CA ALA A 77 6.16 -1.75 -10.19
C ALA A 77 4.83 -1.90 -9.44
N GLU A 78 4.73 -1.31 -8.25
CA GLU A 78 3.53 -1.34 -7.41
C GLU A 78 2.34 -0.61 -8.06
N LEU A 79 2.60 0.52 -8.72
CA LEU A 79 1.57 1.29 -9.41
C LEU A 79 0.90 0.47 -10.53
N PHE A 80 1.69 -0.19 -11.38
CA PHE A 80 1.15 -1.00 -12.48
C PHE A 80 0.59 -2.35 -12.04
N ARG A 81 1.17 -2.97 -10.98
CA ARG A 81 0.77 -4.29 -10.50
C ARG A 81 -0.50 -4.26 -9.65
N GLU A 82 -0.59 -3.33 -8.69
CA GLU A 82 -1.66 -3.32 -7.70
C GLU A 82 -2.64 -2.16 -7.88
N VAL A 83 -2.12 -0.96 -8.16
CA VAL A 83 -2.96 0.24 -8.19
C VAL A 83 -3.76 0.30 -9.48
N ALA A 84 -3.14 0.12 -10.64
CA ALA A 84 -3.79 0.22 -11.94
C ALA A 84 -5.02 -0.70 -12.09
N PRO A 85 -4.97 -2.00 -11.71
CA PRO A 85 -6.15 -2.87 -11.82
C PRO A 85 -7.33 -2.42 -10.96
N LYS A 86 -7.06 -1.89 -9.76
CA LYS A 86 -8.13 -1.46 -8.83
C LYS A 86 -8.82 -0.17 -9.26
N ILE A 87 -8.13 0.68 -10.00
CA ILE A 87 -8.64 1.98 -10.44
C ILE A 87 -9.14 1.98 -11.88
N ALA A 88 -9.11 0.83 -12.58
CA ALA A 88 -9.42 0.72 -14.01
C ALA A 88 -10.75 1.38 -14.38
N ASP A 89 -11.80 1.12 -13.61
CA ASP A 89 -13.16 1.59 -13.88
C ASP A 89 -13.42 3.05 -13.46
N ARG A 90 -12.52 3.64 -12.65
CA ARG A 90 -12.71 5.00 -12.14
C ARG A 90 -12.24 6.05 -13.16
N PRO A 91 -13.08 6.98 -13.61
CA PRO A 91 -12.69 7.98 -14.62
C PRO A 91 -11.71 9.04 -14.10
N GLY A 92 -11.60 9.24 -12.75
CA GLY A 92 -10.71 10.20 -12.13
C GLY A 92 -10.98 10.35 -10.63
N GLY A 93 -10.25 11.27 -9.96
CA GLY A 93 -10.43 11.48 -8.52
C GLY A 93 -9.93 10.29 -7.70
N TYR A 94 -8.79 9.75 -8.02
CA TYR A 94 -8.21 8.56 -7.38
C TYR A 94 -7.77 8.80 -5.95
N THR A 95 -7.64 10.07 -5.54
CA THR A 95 -7.11 10.45 -4.24
C THR A 95 -8.16 11.17 -3.40
N ARG A 96 -8.18 10.86 -2.09
CA ARG A 96 -9.01 11.53 -1.09
C ARG A 96 -8.13 12.21 -0.06
N ILE A 97 -8.52 13.41 0.36
CA ILE A 97 -7.85 14.18 1.42
C ILE A 97 -8.82 14.27 2.59
N ILE A 98 -8.45 13.69 3.72
CA ILE A 98 -9.19 13.72 4.98
C ILE A 98 -8.46 14.70 5.89
N ARG A 99 -9.12 15.74 6.36
CA ARG A 99 -8.53 16.70 7.30
C ARG A 99 -8.41 16.06 8.68
N LEU A 100 -7.28 16.30 9.31
CA LEU A 100 -6.97 15.94 10.67
C LEU A 100 -6.86 17.21 11.52
N GLU A 101 -6.54 17.03 12.79
CA GLU A 101 -6.25 18.15 13.69
C GLU A 101 -4.98 18.89 13.28
N ASN A 102 -4.85 20.12 13.76
CA ASN A 102 -3.67 20.93 13.50
C ASN A 102 -2.48 20.39 14.27
N ARG A 103 -1.29 20.51 13.69
CA ARG A 103 -0.04 20.08 14.34
C ARG A 103 0.31 21.04 15.48
N PRO A 104 0.50 20.56 16.73
CA PRO A 104 0.95 21.41 17.83
C PRO A 104 2.34 21.98 17.53
N GLY A 105 2.56 23.23 17.86
CA GLY A 105 3.81 23.95 17.65
C GLY A 105 3.74 24.98 16.53
N ASP A 106 3.35 24.64 15.31
CA ASP A 106 3.22 25.56 14.18
C ASP A 106 1.76 25.77 13.70
N ASN A 107 0.80 25.14 14.36
CA ASN A 107 -0.63 25.18 14.02
C ASN A 107 -0.92 24.87 12.54
N ALA A 108 -0.08 24.09 11.89
CA ALA A 108 -0.27 23.71 10.50
C ALA A 108 -1.45 22.74 10.34
N GLU A 109 -2.35 23.03 9.40
CA GLU A 109 -3.44 22.12 9.04
C GLU A 109 -2.90 20.82 8.50
N MET A 110 -3.14 19.70 9.20
CA MET A 110 -2.74 18.36 8.80
C MET A 110 -3.86 17.65 8.04
N CYS A 111 -3.47 16.69 7.22
CA CYS A 111 -4.41 15.81 6.55
C CYS A 111 -3.78 14.43 6.29
N MET A 112 -4.65 13.46 6.15
CA MET A 112 -4.32 12.16 5.58
C MET A 112 -4.76 12.15 4.12
N MET A 113 -3.86 11.83 3.22
CA MET A 113 -4.14 11.59 1.81
C MET A 113 -4.08 10.11 1.53
N GLU A 114 -5.10 9.57 0.88
CA GLU A 114 -5.24 8.15 0.60
C GLU A 114 -5.69 7.88 -0.84
N LEU A 115 -5.42 6.68 -1.34
CA LEU A 115 -6.02 6.15 -2.55
C LEU A 115 -7.41 5.61 -2.22
N VAL A 116 -8.44 6.10 -2.89
CA VAL A 116 -9.86 5.83 -2.57
C VAL A 116 -10.18 4.34 -2.61
N ASP A 117 -9.67 3.63 -3.62
CA ASP A 117 -9.99 2.22 -3.87
C ASP A 117 -9.27 1.23 -2.94
N PHE A 118 -8.38 1.74 -2.08
CA PHE A 118 -7.69 0.97 -1.05
C PHE A 118 -8.27 1.15 0.35
N ASN A 119 -9.30 1.99 0.49
CA ASN A 119 -9.95 2.21 1.78
C ASN A 119 -11.17 1.29 1.90
N LEU A 120 -11.06 0.29 2.77
CA LEU A 120 -12.13 -0.69 3.04
C LEU A 120 -13.31 -0.10 3.82
N ILE A 121 -13.10 1.02 4.54
CA ILE A 121 -14.12 1.62 5.40
C ILE A 121 -15.06 2.53 4.58
N TYR A 122 -14.50 3.27 3.62
CA TYR A 122 -15.23 4.21 2.78
C TYR A 122 -15.23 3.80 1.31
N GLY A 123 -15.12 2.49 1.02
CA GLY A 123 -15.19 1.94 -0.33
C GLY A 123 -16.53 2.29 -0.99
N VAL A 124 -16.49 2.58 -2.28
CA VAL A 124 -17.65 3.03 -3.07
C VAL A 124 -18.64 1.88 -3.31
N ASP A 125 -18.16 0.65 -3.18
CA ASP A 125 -19.04 -0.51 -3.21
C ASP A 125 -19.71 -0.62 -1.86
N GLY A 126 -20.98 -0.28 -1.79
CA GLY A 126 -21.87 -0.54 -0.65
C GLY A 126 -22.02 -2.04 -0.31
N LYS A 127 -21.00 -2.84 -0.63
CA LYS A 127 -20.80 -4.17 -0.10
C LYS A 127 -20.35 -4.00 1.34
N GLU A 128 -21.30 -4.24 2.21
CA GLU A 128 -21.21 -4.31 3.64
C GLU A 128 -19.80 -4.76 4.08
N SER A 129 -19.09 -3.86 4.80
CA SER A 129 -18.13 -4.34 5.77
C SER A 129 -18.83 -5.44 6.55
N PRO A 130 -18.20 -6.59 6.84
CA PRO A 130 -18.80 -7.55 7.76
C PRO A 130 -18.91 -6.87 9.12
N ALA A 131 -19.98 -6.10 9.30
CA ALA A 131 -20.41 -5.63 10.58
C ALA A 131 -20.53 -6.90 11.42
N LYS A 132 -19.63 -7.05 12.39
CA LYS A 132 -19.77 -8.02 13.46
C LYS A 132 -21.20 -7.90 13.94
N LYS A 133 -22.04 -8.86 13.55
CA LYS A 133 -23.37 -9.03 14.13
C LYS A 133 -23.12 -9.24 15.62
N ALA A 134 -23.23 -8.16 16.39
CA ALA A 134 -23.35 -8.27 17.83
C ALA A 134 -24.57 -9.15 18.07
N LYS A 135 -24.32 -10.39 18.47
CA LYS A 135 -25.37 -11.27 18.99
C LYS A 135 -25.96 -10.55 20.19
N GLY A 136 -27.08 -9.90 19.94
CA GLY A 136 -27.92 -9.40 21.00
C GLY A 136 -28.31 -10.58 21.89
N THR A 137 -27.74 -10.66 23.04
CA THR A 137 -28.13 -11.58 24.09
C THR A 137 -29.51 -11.18 24.56
N ARG A 138 -30.51 -11.76 23.91
CA ARG A 138 -31.89 -11.69 24.36
C ARG A 138 -31.94 -12.49 25.67
N ARG A 139 -31.93 -11.80 26.81
CA ARG A 139 -32.23 -12.39 28.13
C ARG A 139 -33.65 -12.98 28.08
N LYS A 140 -33.69 -14.30 27.96
CA LYS A 140 -34.92 -15.09 28.17
C LYS A 140 -35.01 -15.37 29.65
N SER A 141 -35.97 -14.78 30.29
CA SER A 141 -36.37 -15.07 31.68
C SER A 141 -36.82 -16.54 31.77
N THR A 142 -36.12 -17.33 32.54
CA THR A 142 -36.51 -18.71 32.86
C THR A 142 -37.35 -18.71 34.10
N THR A 143 -38.62 -18.98 33.96
CA THR A 143 -39.47 -19.47 35.00
C THR A 143 -39.18 -20.96 35.26
N LYS A 144 -38.94 -21.23 36.50
CA LYS A 144 -38.64 -22.47 37.20
C LYS A 144 -39.79 -23.47 37.06
N LYS A 145 -39.49 -24.74 36.70
CA LYS A 145 -40.33 -25.90 37.12
C LYS A 145 -39.44 -27.12 37.34
N LEU A 146 -39.60 -27.65 38.56
CA LEU A 146 -38.93 -28.83 39.12
C LEU A 146 -39.51 -30.15 38.60
N ALA A 147 -38.73 -31.19 38.77
CA ALA A 147 -38.98 -32.65 38.91
C ALA A 147 -38.45 -33.42 37.69
N GLY A 148 -37.65 -34.41 37.84
CA GLY A 148 -37.38 -35.49 38.73
C GLY A 148 -36.52 -36.52 38.00
N THR A 149 -35.51 -37.05 38.70
CA THR A 149 -35.12 -38.44 38.90
C THR A 149 -34.53 -39.30 37.77
N THR A 150 -33.27 -39.74 38.09
CA THR A 150 -32.64 -41.08 37.82
C THR A 150 -32.34 -41.49 36.37
N THR A 151 -31.24 -42.09 36.04
CA THR A 151 -30.25 -43.05 36.48
C THR A 151 -29.25 -43.32 35.33
N ASP A 152 -28.02 -43.51 35.74
CA ASP A 152 -27.01 -44.48 35.30
C ASP A 152 -26.61 -44.75 33.81
N GLY A 153 -25.25 -44.87 33.66
CA GLY A 153 -24.58 -45.62 32.60
C GLY A 153 -23.39 -44.87 31.98
N GLU A 154 -22.25 -44.88 32.56
CA GLU A 154 -21.04 -45.71 32.41
C GLU A 154 -20.45 -45.77 30.98
N ALA A 155 -19.18 -45.30 30.92
CA ALA A 155 -18.01 -45.79 30.21
C ALA A 155 -17.98 -45.85 28.67
N ASP A 156 -17.04 -45.32 28.04
CA ASP A 156 -15.74 -45.93 27.76
C ASP A 156 -14.82 -44.98 26.96
N ALA A 157 -13.55 -45.11 27.33
CA ALA A 157 -12.43 -44.42 26.74
C ALA A 157 -11.97 -45.11 25.45
N THR A 158 -11.45 -44.39 24.48
CA THR A 158 -10.31 -44.85 23.73
C THR A 158 -9.46 -43.71 23.17
N VAL A 159 -8.23 -43.79 23.62
CA VAL A 159 -7.02 -43.09 23.22
C VAL A 159 -6.51 -43.70 21.89
N SER A 160 -5.98 -42.86 21.00
CA SER A 160 -4.86 -43.21 20.10
C SER A 160 -4.34 -41.93 19.45
N GLU A 161 -3.24 -41.45 19.94
CA GLU A 161 -1.83 -41.69 19.59
C GLU A 161 -1.41 -41.14 18.22
N VAL A 162 -0.74 -40.05 18.29
CA VAL A 162 0.64 -39.67 17.86
C VAL A 162 1.26 -40.50 16.75
N LYS A 163 1.66 -39.85 15.66
CA LYS A 163 2.88 -40.22 14.91
C LYS A 163 3.65 -39.00 14.41
N LYS A 164 4.86 -38.92 14.94
CA LYS A 164 5.98 -38.07 14.54
C LYS A 164 6.75 -38.66 13.34
N LYS A 165 7.22 -37.75 12.41
CA LYS A 165 8.53 -37.66 11.73
C LYS A 165 9.01 -38.87 10.86
N PRO A 166 10.02 -38.67 9.95
CA PRO A 166 11.18 -37.78 10.07
C PRO A 166 11.66 -37.06 8.78
N ALA A 167 12.65 -36.20 9.02
CA ALA A 167 13.46 -35.45 8.08
C ALA A 167 14.38 -36.33 7.20
N LYS A 168 14.75 -35.84 6.01
CA LYS A 168 15.93 -36.31 5.28
C LYS A 168 16.71 -35.10 4.72
N LYS A 169 17.92 -34.98 5.25
CA LYS A 169 19.02 -34.17 4.73
C LYS A 169 19.55 -34.83 3.44
N THR A 170 19.96 -34.01 2.47
CA THR A 170 21.15 -34.36 1.64
C THR A 170 21.84 -33.04 1.24
N ASP A 171 23.09 -33.00 1.66
CA ASP A 171 24.20 -32.16 1.22
C ASP A 171 24.51 -32.33 -0.26
N SER A 172 24.98 -31.25 -0.91
CA SER A 172 26.12 -31.21 -1.85
C SER A 172 26.26 -29.76 -2.33
N LYS A 173 27.17 -29.03 -1.81
CA LYS A 173 28.53 -28.68 -2.15
C LYS A 173 28.76 -28.65 -3.68
N GLU A 174 28.87 -27.43 -4.27
CA GLU A 174 29.99 -27.12 -5.18
C GLU A 174 29.97 -25.61 -5.56
N ALA A 175 31.00 -24.91 -5.17
CA ALA A 175 31.58 -23.75 -5.82
C ALA A 175 32.94 -24.26 -6.37
N PRO A 176 33.72 -23.59 -7.18
CA PRO A 176 33.75 -22.26 -7.76
C PRO A 176 34.26 -22.21 -9.20
N LYS A 177 34.34 -21.07 -9.86
CA LYS A 177 35.46 -20.73 -10.74
C LYS A 177 35.53 -19.21 -11.04
N LYS A 178 36.58 -18.62 -10.50
CA LYS A 178 37.19 -17.39 -10.98
C LYS A 178 37.74 -17.62 -12.39
N THR A 179 37.53 -16.70 -13.31
CA THR A 179 38.45 -16.49 -14.43
C THR A 179 38.79 -15.01 -14.52
N LYS A 180 40.06 -14.76 -14.26
CA LYS A 180 40.83 -13.57 -14.67
C LYS A 180 41.10 -13.66 -16.17
N SER A 181 41.06 -12.54 -16.86
CA SER A 181 41.91 -12.15 -18.00
C SER A 181 41.33 -10.84 -18.54
N LYS A 182 42.03 -9.89 -19.04
CA LYS A 182 43.43 -9.61 -19.27
C LYS A 182 43.46 -8.12 -19.59
N LYS A 183 44.36 -7.46 -19.01
CA LYS A 183 44.88 -6.13 -19.36
C LYS A 183 45.47 -6.20 -20.77
N SER A 184 45.18 -5.24 -21.65
CA SER A 184 46.00 -4.90 -22.78
C SER A 184 46.06 -3.38 -22.92
N ASP A 185 47.23 -2.86 -22.49
CA ASP A 185 47.78 -1.60 -22.93
C ASP A 185 48.00 -1.65 -24.45
N SER A 186 47.76 -0.56 -25.12
CA SER A 186 48.53 -0.11 -26.27
C SER A 186 48.43 1.38 -26.41
N THR A 187 49.51 2.03 -26.03
CA THR A 187 50.06 3.29 -26.45
C THR A 187 50.18 3.38 -27.97
N ASP A 188 50.27 4.61 -28.39
CA ASP A 188 51.00 5.29 -29.51
C ASP A 188 50.05 6.06 -30.44
N GLU A 189 50.24 7.32 -30.43
CA GLU A 189 51.12 8.31 -31.04
C GLU A 189 50.62 8.87 -32.37
N LYS A 190 50.61 10.22 -32.39
CA LYS A 190 50.86 11.14 -33.54
C LYS A 190 49.92 11.10 -34.76
N GLU A 191 49.34 12.18 -35.10
CA GLU A 191 49.70 13.47 -35.71
C GLU A 191 48.60 14.51 -35.53
#